data_c224886dffc36d723f3428233683f48d
#
_entry.id   c224886dffc36d723f3428233683f48d
#
_cell.length_a   1.000
_cell.length_b   1.000
_cell.length_c   1.000
_cell.angle_alpha   90.00
_cell.angle_beta   90.00
_cell.angle_gamma   90.00
#
_symmetry.space_group_name_H-M   'P 1'
#
loop_
_entity.id
_entity.type
_entity.pdbx_description
1 polymer ?
#
loop_
_entity_poly.entity_id
_entity_poly.type
_entity_poly.pdbx_seq_one_letter_code
_entity_poly.pdbx_strand_id
1 'polypeptide(L)'
;GTLHDIKCDNMIDQFHKNKDKQKVIAKKKLGVLAVVSGNGWKELYEKLHCDVISGGQSMNPSVQEISLGIENGHYEKYIVLPNNKNIILAAQQLQKMLGDKVNIIPSTNPMEGLAAAMEFSEDASVEENMENMSDRMKEIHSASITTAVRDSVVGKTVIHKDDYMGLVKDHEVVATNDLHDCLEKTIGNITTENTEIITVYYGDELTEERCNKEIE
;
A
#
# COMPACT_ATOMS: atom_id res chain seq x y z
N GLY A 1 39.66 -5.79 -42.25
CA GLY A 1 39.82 -5.60 -40.84
C GLY A 1 39.73 -6.92 -40.11
N THR A 2 40.78 -7.29 -39.38
CA THR A 2 40.83 -8.47 -38.51
C THR A 2 40.11 -8.14 -37.20
N LEU A 3 39.06 -8.93 -36.85
CA LEU A 3 38.40 -8.88 -35.59
C LEU A 3 39.30 -9.49 -34.49
N HIS A 4 39.73 -8.67 -33.54
CA HIS A 4 40.44 -9.10 -32.34
C HIS A 4 39.47 -9.08 -31.15
N ASP A 5 39.46 -10.18 -30.38
CA ASP A 5 38.71 -10.38 -29.15
C ASP A 5 37.16 -10.30 -29.25
N ILE A 6 36.54 -11.34 -29.83
CA ILE A 6 35.12 -11.59 -29.71
C ILE A 6 34.89 -12.33 -28.39
N LYS A 7 34.34 -11.65 -27.38
CA LYS A 7 33.88 -12.25 -26.15
C LYS A 7 32.38 -12.61 -26.31
N CYS A 8 32.10 -13.88 -26.56
CA CYS A 8 30.70 -14.40 -26.50
C CYS A 8 30.42 -14.87 -25.09
N ASP A 9 29.83 -14.03 -24.30
CA ASP A 9 29.31 -14.44 -22.98
C ASP A 9 27.84 -14.93 -23.14
N ASN A 10 27.59 -16.17 -22.71
CA ASN A 10 26.26 -16.72 -22.68
C ASN A 10 25.46 -15.97 -21.61
N MET A 11 24.41 -15.24 -22.02
CA MET A 11 23.56 -14.47 -21.09
C MET A 11 22.92 -15.36 -20.01
N ILE A 12 22.69 -16.64 -20.28
CA ILE A 12 22.17 -17.63 -19.32
C ILE A 12 23.23 -17.90 -18.23
N ASP A 13 24.50 -18.03 -18.62
CA ASP A 13 25.60 -18.24 -17.67
C ASP A 13 25.90 -16.98 -16.85
N GLN A 14 25.71 -15.79 -17.40
CA GLN A 14 25.78 -14.54 -16.65
C GLN A 14 24.60 -14.42 -15.66
N PHE A 15 23.41 -14.85 -16.04
CA PHE A 15 22.25 -14.88 -15.16
C PHE A 15 22.45 -15.85 -13.98
N HIS A 16 23.00 -17.03 -14.24
CA HIS A 16 23.36 -17.99 -13.19
C HIS A 16 24.54 -17.52 -12.32
N LYS A 17 25.58 -16.93 -12.89
CA LYS A 17 26.71 -16.36 -12.14
C LYS A 17 26.33 -15.13 -11.30
N ASN A 18 25.36 -14.35 -11.72
CA ASN A 18 24.81 -13.26 -10.90
C ASN A 18 23.89 -13.77 -9.79
N LYS A 19 23.20 -14.89 -9.98
CA LYS A 19 22.45 -15.58 -8.93
C LYS A 19 23.36 -16.13 -7.83
N ASP A 20 24.53 -16.67 -8.19
CA ASP A 20 25.53 -17.21 -7.25
C ASP A 20 26.33 -16.12 -6.51
N LYS A 21 26.30 -14.87 -7.01
CA LYS A 21 26.94 -13.71 -6.35
C LYS A 21 26.02 -12.92 -5.44
N GLN A 22 24.72 -13.17 -5.41
CA GLN A 22 23.89 -12.72 -4.32
C GLN A 22 24.37 -13.44 -3.06
N LYS A 23 25.13 -12.72 -2.20
CA LYS A 23 25.37 -13.14 -0.83
C LYS A 23 24.04 -13.67 -0.31
N VAL A 24 24.01 -14.93 0.11
CA VAL A 24 22.89 -15.50 0.87
C VAL A 24 22.83 -14.69 2.16
N ILE A 25 22.13 -13.56 2.13
CA ILE A 25 21.78 -12.82 3.32
C ILE A 25 20.80 -13.75 4.03
N ALA A 26 21.17 -14.20 5.23
CA ALA A 26 20.28 -15.03 6.03
C ALA A 26 18.95 -14.26 6.19
N LYS A 27 17.86 -14.84 5.68
CA LYS A 27 16.53 -14.22 5.78
C LYS A 27 16.11 -14.19 7.25
N LYS A 28 15.48 -13.11 7.66
CA LYS A 28 14.81 -13.03 8.97
C LYS A 28 13.57 -13.94 8.96
N LYS A 29 13.07 -14.32 10.14
CA LYS A 29 11.97 -15.31 10.24
C LYS A 29 10.64 -14.80 9.71
N LEU A 30 10.25 -13.58 10.08
CA LEU A 30 8.95 -12.99 9.76
C LEU A 30 9.11 -11.51 9.43
N GLY A 31 8.38 -11.04 8.44
CA GLY A 31 8.32 -9.62 8.10
C GLY A 31 7.01 -9.23 7.44
N VAL A 32 6.89 -7.96 7.15
CA VAL A 32 5.72 -7.38 6.50
C VAL A 32 6.04 -7.06 5.05
N LEU A 33 5.13 -7.40 4.14
CA LEU A 33 5.18 -7.01 2.74
C LEU A 33 3.99 -6.11 2.43
N ALA A 34 4.23 -4.89 2.01
CA ALA A 34 3.19 -3.95 1.65
C ALA A 34 3.13 -3.72 0.13
N VAL A 35 1.93 -3.69 -0.40
CA VAL A 35 1.71 -3.25 -1.79
C VAL A 35 1.25 -1.80 -1.75
N VAL A 36 2.02 -0.90 -2.36
CA VAL A 36 1.69 0.53 -2.40
C VAL A 36 2.08 1.15 -3.72
N SER A 37 1.54 2.32 -4.02
CA SER A 37 1.90 3.13 -5.18
C SER A 37 2.29 4.54 -4.74
N GLY A 38 3.32 5.08 -5.40
CA GLY A 38 3.89 6.38 -5.05
C GLY A 38 5.06 6.29 -4.06
N ASN A 39 6.02 7.22 -4.23
CA ASN A 39 7.26 7.22 -3.46
C ASN A 39 7.02 7.53 -1.98
N GLY A 40 6.09 8.42 -1.67
CA GLY A 40 5.79 8.80 -0.28
C GLY A 40 5.31 7.61 0.56
N TRP A 41 4.37 6.82 0.04
CA TRP A 41 3.93 5.58 0.69
C TRP A 41 5.06 4.57 0.83
N LYS A 42 5.84 4.38 -0.24
CA LYS A 42 7.00 3.48 -0.20
C LYS A 42 7.96 3.84 0.93
N GLU A 43 8.36 5.10 1.02
CA GLU A 43 9.27 5.59 2.08
C GLU A 43 8.70 5.40 3.49
N LEU A 44 7.40 5.61 3.68
CA LEU A 44 6.75 5.40 4.98
C LEU A 44 6.81 3.93 5.41
N TYR A 45 6.48 3.00 4.53
CA TYR A 45 6.54 1.58 4.83
C TYR A 45 7.97 1.07 5.00
N GLU A 46 8.92 1.55 4.20
CA GLU A 46 10.34 1.21 4.34
C GLU A 46 10.91 1.69 5.69
N LYS A 47 10.46 2.84 6.22
CA LYS A 47 10.82 3.30 7.58
C LYS A 47 10.33 2.36 8.69
N LEU A 48 9.25 1.63 8.45
CA LEU A 48 8.75 0.57 9.33
C LEU A 48 9.39 -0.80 9.04
N HIS A 49 10.47 -0.83 8.26
CA HIS A 49 11.17 -2.05 7.85
C HIS A 49 10.32 -3.05 7.08
N CYS A 50 9.26 -2.60 6.42
CA CYS A 50 8.48 -3.42 5.53
C CYS A 50 9.19 -3.60 4.18
N ASP A 51 9.12 -4.79 3.60
CA ASP A 51 9.38 -4.97 2.18
C ASP A 51 8.23 -4.35 1.38
N VAL A 52 8.53 -3.70 0.27
CA VAL A 52 7.51 -2.96 -0.51
C VAL A 52 7.49 -3.44 -1.95
N ILE A 53 6.29 -3.71 -2.45
CA ILE A 53 6.03 -3.93 -3.87
C ILE A 53 5.30 -2.72 -4.43
N SER A 54 5.83 -2.17 -5.51
CA SER A 54 5.13 -1.13 -6.24
C SER A 54 3.95 -1.73 -7.01
N GLY A 55 2.75 -1.21 -6.80
CA GLY A 55 1.56 -1.58 -7.57
C GLY A 55 1.58 -1.12 -9.03
N GLY A 56 2.65 -0.45 -9.47
CA GLY A 56 2.77 0.14 -10.80
C GLY A 56 1.70 1.21 -11.07
N GLN A 57 1.54 1.59 -12.34
CA GLN A 57 0.53 2.58 -12.75
C GLN A 57 -0.91 2.08 -12.57
N SER A 58 -1.13 0.77 -12.67
CA SER A 58 -2.46 0.17 -12.51
C SER A 58 -2.88 -0.05 -11.06
N MET A 59 -1.97 0.14 -10.09
CA MET A 59 -2.14 -0.20 -8.68
C MET A 59 -2.59 -1.66 -8.41
N ASN A 60 -2.40 -2.56 -9.38
CA ASN A 60 -2.83 -3.95 -9.33
C ASN A 60 -1.69 -4.89 -9.75
N PRO A 61 -0.72 -5.16 -8.88
CA PRO A 61 0.30 -6.16 -9.18
C PRO A 61 -0.36 -7.54 -9.33
N SER A 62 0.16 -8.32 -10.27
CA SER A 62 -0.26 -9.70 -10.46
C SER A 62 0.17 -10.59 -9.28
N VAL A 63 -0.48 -11.73 -9.11
CA VAL A 63 -0.06 -12.78 -8.15
C VAL A 63 1.43 -13.12 -8.33
N GLN A 64 1.89 -13.16 -9.58
CA GLN A 64 3.29 -13.47 -9.90
C GLN A 64 4.26 -12.37 -9.41
N GLU A 65 3.92 -11.10 -9.56
CA GLU A 65 4.73 -9.99 -9.06
C GLU A 65 4.84 -10.01 -7.55
N ILE A 66 3.73 -10.29 -6.84
CA ILE A 66 3.73 -10.43 -5.38
C ILE A 66 4.58 -11.65 -4.96
N SER A 67 4.45 -12.78 -5.67
CA SER A 67 5.27 -13.97 -5.41
C SER A 67 6.76 -13.70 -5.58
N LEU A 68 7.14 -13.02 -6.64
CA LEU A 68 8.54 -12.62 -6.86
C LEU A 68 9.06 -11.68 -5.76
N GLY A 69 8.24 -10.78 -5.26
CA GLY A 69 8.58 -9.92 -4.12
C GLY A 69 8.88 -10.73 -2.86
N ILE A 70 8.07 -11.74 -2.57
CA ILE A 70 8.28 -12.65 -1.43
C ILE A 70 9.53 -13.50 -1.61
N GLU A 71 9.76 -14.05 -2.81
CA GLU A 71 10.94 -14.87 -3.10
C GLU A 71 12.25 -14.08 -2.97
N ASN A 72 12.26 -12.85 -3.44
CA ASN A 72 13.42 -11.96 -3.44
C ASN A 72 13.56 -11.11 -2.17
N GLY A 73 12.57 -11.14 -1.29
CA GLY A 73 12.54 -10.32 -0.09
C GLY A 73 13.41 -10.86 1.04
N HIS A 74 13.41 -10.14 2.15
CA HIS A 74 14.36 -10.30 3.26
C HIS A 74 13.93 -11.32 4.32
N TYR A 75 12.70 -11.88 4.19
CA TYR A 75 12.13 -12.73 5.23
C TYR A 75 11.73 -14.11 4.71
N GLU A 76 11.64 -15.09 5.61
CA GLU A 76 11.22 -16.48 5.31
C GLU A 76 9.70 -16.56 5.21
N LYS A 77 8.99 -15.81 6.07
CA LYS A 77 7.53 -15.70 6.12
C LYS A 77 7.10 -14.24 6.04
N TYR A 78 5.94 -14.00 5.48
CA TYR A 78 5.39 -12.66 5.30
C TYR A 78 3.96 -12.53 5.82
N ILE A 79 3.69 -11.39 6.44
CA ILE A 79 2.35 -10.84 6.57
C ILE A 79 2.19 -9.82 5.45
N VAL A 80 1.26 -10.07 4.53
CA VAL A 80 1.04 -9.24 3.34
C VAL A 80 -0.10 -8.25 3.60
N LEU A 81 0.17 -6.99 3.30
CA LEU A 81 -0.77 -5.87 3.33
C LEU A 81 -1.09 -5.46 1.89
N PRO A 82 -2.22 -5.88 1.33
CA PRO A 82 -2.60 -5.57 -0.05
C PRO A 82 -2.86 -4.09 -0.31
N ASN A 83 -3.39 -3.36 0.67
CA ASN A 83 -3.68 -1.93 0.62
C ASN A 83 -4.61 -1.50 -0.54
N ASN A 84 -5.30 -2.47 -1.12
CA ASN A 84 -6.24 -2.24 -2.21
C ASN A 84 -7.24 -3.41 -2.29
N LYS A 85 -8.53 -3.10 -2.35
CA LYS A 85 -9.62 -4.11 -2.44
C LYS A 85 -9.42 -5.08 -3.62
N ASN A 86 -8.89 -4.60 -4.75
CA ASN A 86 -8.68 -5.41 -5.95
C ASN A 86 -7.55 -6.44 -5.79
N ILE A 87 -6.58 -6.16 -4.92
CA ILE A 87 -5.41 -7.02 -4.69
C ILE A 87 -5.71 -8.12 -3.68
N ILE A 88 -6.70 -7.93 -2.79
CA ILE A 88 -7.01 -8.89 -1.71
C ILE A 88 -7.23 -10.29 -2.27
N LEU A 89 -7.98 -10.43 -3.35
CA LEU A 89 -8.24 -11.74 -3.95
C LEU A 89 -6.97 -12.39 -4.52
N ALA A 90 -6.11 -11.60 -5.16
CA ALA A 90 -4.82 -12.07 -5.67
C ALA A 90 -3.89 -12.51 -4.53
N ALA A 91 -3.85 -11.75 -3.44
CA ALA A 91 -3.08 -12.08 -2.25
C ALA A 91 -3.60 -13.36 -1.57
N GLN A 92 -4.93 -13.55 -1.48
CA GLN A 92 -5.54 -14.79 -0.96
C GLN A 92 -5.24 -16.02 -1.83
N GLN A 93 -5.18 -15.85 -3.15
CA GLN A 93 -4.71 -16.91 -4.04
C GLN A 93 -3.26 -17.29 -3.74
N LEU A 94 -2.40 -16.30 -3.55
CA LEU A 94 -0.99 -16.50 -3.22
C LEU A 94 -0.84 -17.24 -1.88
N GLN A 95 -1.62 -16.90 -0.87
CA GLN A 95 -1.63 -17.61 0.42
C GLN A 95 -1.96 -19.10 0.23
N LYS A 96 -2.96 -19.43 -0.61
CA LYS A 96 -3.30 -20.82 -0.90
C LYS A 96 -2.17 -21.58 -1.61
N MET A 97 -1.37 -20.88 -2.43
CA MET A 97 -0.26 -21.48 -3.18
C MET A 97 0.99 -21.68 -2.30
N LEU A 98 1.29 -20.72 -1.42
CA LEU A 98 2.52 -20.69 -0.62
C LEU A 98 2.32 -21.21 0.82
N GLY A 99 1.07 -21.46 1.23
CA GLY A 99 0.75 -21.98 2.56
C GLY A 99 1.25 -21.06 3.69
N ASP A 100 1.87 -21.66 4.69
CA ASP A 100 2.33 -20.98 5.91
C ASP A 100 3.41 -19.90 5.70
N LYS A 101 3.90 -19.75 4.48
CA LYS A 101 4.86 -18.68 4.15
C LYS A 101 4.19 -17.30 4.05
N VAL A 102 2.88 -17.27 3.84
CA VAL A 102 2.15 -16.03 3.57
C VAL A 102 0.88 -15.98 4.41
N ASN A 103 0.76 -14.94 5.20
CA ASN A 103 -0.46 -14.57 5.90
C ASN A 103 -0.94 -13.22 5.38
N ILE A 104 -2.26 -12.96 5.39
CA ILE A 104 -2.81 -11.76 4.77
C ILE A 104 -3.67 -11.02 5.76
N ILE A 105 -3.39 -9.74 5.94
CA ILE A 105 -4.29 -8.79 6.58
C ILE A 105 -4.95 -7.98 5.46
N PRO A 106 -6.27 -8.07 5.28
CA PRO A 106 -6.97 -7.58 4.10
C PRO A 106 -7.18 -6.06 4.14
N SER A 107 -6.09 -5.29 4.24
CA SER A 107 -6.11 -3.83 4.18
C SER A 107 -6.63 -3.34 2.83
N THR A 108 -7.54 -2.37 2.85
CA THR A 108 -8.22 -1.88 1.65
C THR A 108 -7.62 -0.59 1.10
N ASN A 109 -6.77 0.06 1.87
CA ASN A 109 -6.06 1.28 1.50
C ASN A 109 -4.73 1.38 2.28
N PRO A 110 -3.80 2.26 1.85
CA PRO A 110 -2.49 2.39 2.48
C PRO A 110 -2.53 2.87 3.94
N MET A 111 -3.53 3.63 4.37
CA MET A 111 -3.65 4.10 5.75
C MET A 111 -3.98 2.95 6.71
N GLU A 112 -4.93 2.08 6.33
CA GLU A 112 -5.26 0.87 7.09
C GLU A 112 -4.04 -0.04 7.23
N GLY A 113 -3.32 -0.28 6.14
CA GLY A 113 -2.13 -1.12 6.17
C GLY A 113 -0.98 -0.51 6.96
N LEU A 114 -0.79 0.82 6.90
CA LEU A 114 0.26 1.50 7.66
C LEU A 114 0.01 1.37 9.17
N ALA A 115 -1.24 1.58 9.60
CA ALA A 115 -1.62 1.39 11.00
C ALA A 115 -1.40 -0.06 11.47
N ALA A 116 -1.77 -1.04 10.63
CA ALA A 116 -1.47 -2.44 10.91
C ALA A 116 0.04 -2.68 11.01
N ALA A 117 0.84 -2.15 10.08
CA ALA A 117 2.30 -2.33 10.07
C ALA A 117 2.98 -1.74 11.31
N MET A 118 2.44 -0.70 11.91
CA MET A 118 2.96 -0.09 13.15
C MET A 118 2.84 -1.02 14.37
N GLU A 119 1.91 -1.96 14.36
CA GLU A 119 1.73 -2.95 15.44
C GLU A 119 2.59 -4.21 15.25
N PHE A 120 3.31 -4.33 14.13
CA PHE A 120 4.15 -5.48 13.86
C PHE A 120 5.33 -5.55 14.85
N SER A 121 5.53 -6.74 15.44
CA SER A 121 6.68 -7.04 16.30
C SER A 121 7.46 -8.25 15.77
N GLU A 122 8.77 -8.09 15.57
CA GLU A 122 9.66 -9.19 15.17
C GLU A 122 9.75 -10.28 16.26
N ASP A 123 9.46 -9.96 17.51
CA ASP A 123 9.55 -10.87 18.66
C ASP A 123 8.25 -11.67 18.90
N ALA A 124 7.14 -11.23 18.32
CA ALA A 124 5.84 -11.88 18.48
C ALA A 124 5.66 -13.05 17.48
N SER A 125 4.75 -13.96 17.81
CA SER A 125 4.36 -15.03 16.89
C SER A 125 3.60 -14.49 15.65
N VAL A 126 3.42 -15.31 14.64
CA VAL A 126 2.61 -14.95 13.46
C VAL A 126 1.17 -14.69 13.89
N GLU A 127 0.63 -15.53 14.74
CA GLU A 127 -0.74 -15.47 15.23
C GLU A 127 -1.00 -14.18 16.04
N GLU A 128 -0.09 -13.83 16.92
CA GLU A 128 -0.16 -12.61 17.74
C GLU A 128 -0.04 -11.35 16.86
N ASN A 129 0.89 -11.33 15.91
CA ASN A 129 0.98 -10.24 14.94
C ASN A 129 -0.30 -10.12 14.10
N MET A 130 -0.86 -11.24 13.62
CA MET A 130 -2.10 -11.24 12.84
C MET A 130 -3.28 -10.66 13.63
N GLU A 131 -3.38 -10.96 14.92
CA GLU A 131 -4.41 -10.43 15.81
C GLU A 131 -4.22 -8.93 16.05
N ASN A 132 -3.06 -8.51 16.58
CA ASN A 132 -2.77 -7.12 16.92
C ASN A 132 -2.90 -6.19 15.70
N MET A 133 -2.26 -6.56 14.59
CA MET A 133 -2.29 -5.80 13.34
C MET A 133 -3.71 -5.70 12.75
N SER A 134 -4.50 -6.79 12.83
CA SER A 134 -5.89 -6.79 12.35
C SER A 134 -6.80 -5.93 13.22
N ASP A 135 -6.61 -5.96 14.52
CA ASP A 135 -7.42 -5.15 15.45
C ASP A 135 -7.09 -3.68 15.26
N ARG A 136 -5.82 -3.31 15.18
CA ARG A 136 -5.41 -1.94 14.90
C ARG A 136 -6.00 -1.42 13.58
N MET A 137 -5.96 -2.24 12.52
CA MET A 137 -6.55 -1.87 11.24
C MET A 137 -8.05 -1.54 11.32
N LYS A 138 -8.81 -2.27 12.16
CA LYS A 138 -10.26 -2.06 12.34
C LYS A 138 -10.59 -0.75 13.04
N GLU A 139 -9.68 -0.24 13.89
CA GLU A 139 -9.86 1.02 14.61
C GLU A 139 -9.68 2.25 13.71
N ILE A 140 -9.09 2.07 12.52
CA ILE A 140 -8.80 3.19 11.62
C ILE A 140 -10.02 3.55 10.78
N HIS A 141 -10.47 4.77 10.95
CA HIS A 141 -11.40 5.42 10.04
C HIS A 141 -10.61 6.19 8.99
N SER A 142 -10.82 5.85 7.74
CA SER A 142 -10.07 6.46 6.62
C SER A 142 -11.01 6.97 5.53
N ALA A 143 -10.60 8.07 4.93
CA ALA A 143 -11.24 8.63 3.74
C ALA A 143 -10.17 9.11 2.76
N SER A 144 -10.55 9.33 1.53
CA SER A 144 -9.67 9.92 0.52
C SER A 144 -10.39 11.03 -0.22
N ILE A 145 -9.65 12.06 -0.62
CA ILE A 145 -10.15 13.13 -1.45
C ILE A 145 -9.47 13.04 -2.82
N THR A 146 -10.24 13.12 -3.88
CA THR A 146 -9.77 13.11 -5.26
C THR A 146 -10.60 14.08 -6.10
N THR A 147 -10.15 14.38 -7.31
CA THR A 147 -10.86 15.25 -8.24
C THR A 147 -11.68 14.42 -9.22
N ALA A 148 -12.91 14.84 -9.49
CA ALA A 148 -13.82 14.20 -10.44
C ALA A 148 -13.35 14.40 -11.88
N VAL A 149 -13.13 13.31 -12.62
CA VAL A 149 -12.68 13.37 -14.01
C VAL A 149 -13.84 13.60 -14.99
N ARG A 150 -15.09 13.44 -14.54
CA ARG A 150 -16.32 13.60 -15.34
C ARG A 150 -17.53 13.80 -14.46
N ASP A 151 -18.62 14.31 -15.05
CA ASP A 151 -19.91 14.36 -14.39
C ASP A 151 -20.42 12.96 -14.06
N SER A 152 -20.98 12.80 -12.88
CA SER A 152 -21.53 11.53 -12.41
C SER A 152 -22.56 11.76 -11.28
N VAL A 153 -23.25 10.68 -10.91
CA VAL A 153 -24.15 10.67 -9.75
C VAL A 153 -23.86 9.42 -8.94
N VAL A 154 -23.59 9.60 -7.65
CA VAL A 154 -23.36 8.51 -6.71
C VAL A 154 -24.39 8.61 -5.59
N GLY A 155 -25.29 7.64 -5.52
CA GLY A 155 -26.43 7.69 -4.61
C GLY A 155 -27.32 8.90 -4.89
N LYS A 156 -27.34 9.88 -3.99
CA LYS A 156 -28.07 11.15 -4.13
C LYS A 156 -27.17 12.34 -4.47
N THR A 157 -25.86 12.14 -4.48
CA THR A 157 -24.86 13.19 -4.68
C THR A 157 -24.60 13.36 -6.17
N VAL A 158 -24.85 14.56 -6.68
CA VAL A 158 -24.47 14.99 -8.03
C VAL A 158 -23.04 15.47 -7.96
N ILE A 159 -22.22 15.02 -8.88
CA ILE A 159 -20.79 15.32 -8.97
C ILE A 159 -20.55 15.94 -10.34
N HIS A 160 -19.97 17.11 -10.37
CA HIS A 160 -19.53 17.74 -11.60
C HIS A 160 -18.05 17.46 -11.87
N LYS A 161 -17.68 17.50 -13.14
CA LYS A 161 -16.28 17.43 -13.52
C LYS A 161 -15.49 18.52 -12.80
N ASP A 162 -14.30 18.14 -12.32
CA ASP A 162 -13.36 18.98 -11.57
C ASP A 162 -13.80 19.30 -10.12
N ASP A 163 -14.96 18.77 -9.66
CA ASP A 163 -15.30 18.81 -8.23
C ASP A 163 -14.31 17.96 -7.40
N TYR A 164 -14.07 18.40 -6.17
CA TYR A 164 -13.41 17.56 -5.16
C TYR A 164 -14.40 16.56 -4.60
N MET A 165 -13.96 15.29 -4.53
CA MET A 165 -14.76 14.18 -4.03
C MET A 165 -14.11 13.59 -2.78
N GLY A 166 -14.78 13.69 -1.65
CA GLY A 166 -14.46 12.94 -0.44
C GLY A 166 -15.09 11.55 -0.49
N LEU A 167 -14.27 10.52 -0.49
CA LEU A 167 -14.68 9.12 -0.52
C LEU A 167 -14.51 8.52 0.87
N VAL A 168 -15.62 8.24 1.53
CA VAL A 168 -15.66 7.58 2.84
C VAL A 168 -15.99 6.10 2.64
N LYS A 169 -15.53 5.25 3.56
CA LYS A 169 -15.88 3.83 3.56
C LYS A 169 -17.42 3.70 3.58
N ASP A 170 -17.95 2.70 2.88
CA ASP A 170 -19.38 2.40 2.74
C ASP A 170 -20.20 3.32 1.83
N HIS A 171 -19.53 3.96 0.85
CA HIS A 171 -20.15 4.67 -0.27
C HIS A 171 -20.77 6.05 0.04
N GLU A 172 -20.45 6.64 1.20
CA GLU A 172 -20.71 8.05 1.37
C GLU A 172 -19.73 8.88 0.55
N VAL A 173 -20.27 9.73 -0.32
CA VAL A 173 -19.48 10.61 -1.17
C VAL A 173 -19.88 12.05 -0.87
N VAL A 174 -18.89 12.85 -0.52
CA VAL A 174 -19.00 14.31 -0.48
C VAL A 174 -18.52 14.83 -1.84
N ALA A 175 -19.23 15.77 -2.44
CA ALA A 175 -18.76 16.43 -3.65
C ALA A 175 -18.99 17.94 -3.54
N THR A 176 -17.96 18.72 -3.86
CA THR A 176 -17.98 20.18 -3.79
C THR A 176 -16.86 20.75 -4.68
N ASN A 177 -17.00 21.99 -5.10
CA ASN A 177 -16.00 22.69 -5.91
C ASN A 177 -14.88 23.35 -5.08
N ASP A 178 -14.95 23.24 -3.77
CA ASP A 178 -13.97 23.81 -2.84
C ASP A 178 -13.27 22.71 -2.04
N LEU A 179 -11.94 22.73 -1.99
CA LEU A 179 -11.15 21.70 -1.33
C LEU A 179 -11.30 21.71 0.19
N HIS A 180 -11.31 22.92 0.79
CA HIS A 180 -11.47 23.06 2.24
C HIS A 180 -12.85 22.54 2.69
N ASP A 181 -13.92 22.95 2.01
CA ASP A 181 -15.29 22.48 2.28
C ASP A 181 -15.41 20.94 2.10
N CYS A 182 -14.74 20.39 1.09
CA CYS A 182 -14.68 18.94 0.88
C CYS A 182 -13.96 18.23 2.02
N LEU A 183 -12.83 18.79 2.47
CA LEU A 183 -12.02 18.23 3.57
C LEU A 183 -12.80 18.26 4.88
N GLU A 184 -13.38 19.40 5.24
CA GLU A 184 -14.17 19.58 6.47
C GLU A 184 -15.33 18.57 6.53
N LYS A 185 -16.14 18.48 5.48
CA LYS A 185 -17.26 17.54 5.40
C LYS A 185 -16.81 16.08 5.44
N THR A 186 -15.70 15.77 4.76
CA THR A 186 -15.17 14.41 4.71
C THR A 186 -14.64 13.98 6.08
N ILE A 187 -13.91 14.86 6.76
CA ILE A 187 -13.42 14.62 8.13
C ILE A 187 -14.61 14.47 9.09
N GLY A 188 -15.62 15.37 8.99
CA GLY A 188 -16.83 15.27 9.82
C GLY A 188 -17.57 13.94 9.69
N ASN A 189 -17.51 13.29 8.52
CA ASN A 189 -18.15 11.98 8.29
C ASN A 189 -17.37 10.79 8.88
N ILE A 190 -16.07 10.95 9.17
CA ILE A 190 -15.22 9.87 9.71
C ILE A 190 -14.83 10.07 11.16
N THR A 191 -15.03 11.26 11.71
CA THR A 191 -14.69 11.56 13.10
C THR A 191 -15.85 11.25 14.03
N THR A 192 -15.51 10.86 15.25
CA THR A 192 -16.43 10.59 16.35
C THR A 192 -15.99 11.37 17.59
N GLU A 193 -16.80 11.37 18.64
CA GLU A 193 -16.44 11.99 19.93
C GLU A 193 -15.15 11.40 20.55
N ASN A 194 -14.76 10.20 20.13
CA ASN A 194 -13.55 9.51 20.59
C ASN A 194 -12.35 9.69 19.65
N THR A 195 -12.47 10.49 18.60
CA THR A 195 -11.35 10.73 17.67
C THR A 195 -10.32 11.66 18.31
N GLU A 196 -9.14 11.14 18.59
CA GLU A 196 -8.06 11.89 19.25
C GLU A 196 -7.06 12.46 18.25
N ILE A 197 -6.81 11.75 17.13
CA ILE A 197 -5.78 12.12 16.15
C ILE A 197 -6.35 12.01 14.75
N ILE A 198 -6.12 13.04 13.94
CA ILE A 198 -6.38 13.05 12.51
C ILE A 198 -5.04 13.22 11.79
N THR A 199 -4.72 12.29 10.89
CA THR A 199 -3.53 12.38 10.07
C THR A 199 -3.92 12.59 8.62
N VAL A 200 -3.40 13.63 8.00
CA VAL A 200 -3.65 13.95 6.60
C VAL A 200 -2.41 13.65 5.77
N TYR A 201 -2.55 12.82 4.75
CA TYR A 201 -1.53 12.55 3.75
C TYR A 201 -1.89 13.29 2.47
N TYR A 202 -0.96 14.02 1.90
CA TYR A 202 -1.17 14.74 0.66
C TYR A 202 -0.24 14.23 -0.45
N GLY A 203 -0.74 14.27 -1.70
CA GLY A 203 0.01 13.86 -2.88
C GLY A 203 0.85 14.98 -3.48
N ASP A 204 1.59 14.65 -4.53
CA ASP A 204 2.54 15.56 -5.20
C ASP A 204 1.88 16.83 -5.82
N GLU A 205 0.56 16.82 -5.97
CA GLU A 205 -0.21 17.96 -6.49
C GLU A 205 -0.37 19.11 -5.47
N LEU A 206 -0.13 18.83 -4.18
CA LEU A 206 -0.21 19.80 -3.09
C LEU A 206 1.17 20.06 -2.49
N THR A 207 1.44 21.31 -2.16
CA THR A 207 2.57 21.67 -1.32
C THR A 207 2.17 21.58 0.15
N GLU A 208 3.17 21.41 1.04
CA GLU A 208 2.95 21.42 2.50
C GLU A 208 2.25 22.69 2.95
N GLU A 209 2.68 23.85 2.44
CA GLU A 209 2.08 25.15 2.75
C GLU A 209 0.59 25.20 2.38
N ARG A 210 0.23 24.70 1.19
CA ARG A 210 -1.17 24.64 0.75
C ARG A 210 -1.96 23.64 1.58
N CYS A 211 -1.40 22.48 1.88
CA CYS A 211 -2.05 21.49 2.73
C CYS A 211 -2.37 22.07 4.11
N ASN A 212 -1.41 22.72 4.75
CA ASN A 212 -1.60 23.35 6.06
C ASN A 212 -2.71 24.41 6.04
N LYS A 213 -2.77 25.23 4.98
CA LYS A 213 -3.83 26.23 4.81
C LYS A 213 -5.23 25.63 4.66
N GLU A 214 -5.35 24.47 4.02
CA GLU A 214 -6.65 23.80 3.84
C GLU A 214 -7.10 23.07 5.11
N ILE A 215 -6.21 22.83 6.07
CA ILE A 215 -6.50 22.16 7.35
C ILE A 215 -6.85 23.17 8.47
N GLU A 216 -6.37 24.42 8.37
CA GLU A 216 -6.68 25.51 9.30
C GLU A 216 -8.16 25.96 9.21
#